data_8898666cb3d1937c750247fcafab7b11
#
_entry.id   8898666cb3d1937c750247fcafab7b11
#
_cell.length_a   1.000
_cell.length_b   1.000
_cell.length_c   1.000
_cell.angle_alpha   90.00
_cell.angle_beta   90.00
_cell.angle_gamma   90.00
#
_symmetry.space_group_name_H-M   'P 1'
#
loop_
_entity.id
_entity.type
_entity.pdbx_description
1 polymer ?
#
loop_
_entity_poly.entity_id
_entity_poly.type
_entity_poly.pdbx_seq_one_letter_code
_entity_poly.pdbx_strand_id
1 'polypeptide(L)'
;YPVAETDHVLLLENERDGIKKYMKKLQEETKMTEENGMENKESDEIGAIVANCNPFTKGHRYLVEYAASRCRYLHLFILSEEQEFISSDARFHMVSEGVKDLKNVILHRTSDYLISPVVFPTYFMKEKDQAFTMNCMLDIEIFRRYIAKNLGITKRFVGSEPNCQVTNEYNRCLKEYLPQSGIEVEEIKRLEIDDMPVSASDVRRAYEGSRMEDVKRWVPETTYQYLSECKK
;
A
#
# COMPACT_ATOMS: atom_id res chain seq x y z
N TYR A 1 -15.59 -19.83 -7.78
CA TYR A 1 -16.48 -19.38 -6.69
C TYR A 1 -16.52 -17.86 -6.69
N PRO A 2 -17.72 -17.22 -6.62
CA PRO A 2 -17.84 -15.76 -6.61
C PRO A 2 -17.19 -15.14 -5.36
N VAL A 3 -16.38 -14.09 -5.57
CA VAL A 3 -15.75 -13.30 -4.50
C VAL A 3 -16.39 -11.93 -4.40
N ALA A 4 -16.41 -11.18 -5.50
CA ALA A 4 -16.97 -9.84 -5.55
C ALA A 4 -17.63 -9.58 -6.90
N GLU A 5 -18.64 -8.74 -6.90
CA GLU A 5 -19.42 -8.36 -8.07
C GLU A 5 -19.70 -6.86 -8.03
N THR A 6 -19.56 -6.21 -9.16
CA THR A 6 -20.00 -4.85 -9.44
C THR A 6 -20.96 -4.89 -10.62
N ASP A 7 -21.52 -3.75 -11.03
CA ASP A 7 -22.43 -3.69 -12.18
C ASP A 7 -21.82 -4.20 -13.50
N HIS A 8 -20.50 -4.30 -13.58
CA HIS A 8 -19.76 -4.59 -14.81
C HIS A 8 -18.75 -5.72 -14.71
N VAL A 9 -18.34 -6.11 -13.48
CA VAL A 9 -17.27 -7.09 -13.27
C VAL A 9 -17.65 -8.09 -12.19
N LEU A 10 -17.39 -9.37 -12.47
CA LEU A 10 -17.51 -10.47 -11.52
C LEU A 10 -16.13 -11.11 -11.30
N LEU A 11 -15.64 -11.08 -10.07
CA LEU A 11 -14.43 -11.81 -9.68
C LEU A 11 -14.79 -13.21 -9.19
N LEU A 12 -14.14 -14.20 -9.82
CA LEU A 12 -14.23 -15.60 -9.43
C LEU A 12 -12.86 -16.10 -8.95
N GLU A 13 -12.85 -16.92 -7.92
CA GLU A 13 -11.66 -17.67 -7.49
C GLU A 13 -11.75 -19.15 -7.90
N ASN A 14 -10.61 -19.76 -8.17
CA ASN A 14 -10.53 -21.17 -8.57
C ASN A 14 -10.69 -22.11 -7.36
N GLU A 15 -10.26 -21.66 -6.20
CA GLU A 15 -10.38 -22.41 -4.94
C GLU A 15 -11.59 -21.96 -4.14
N ARG A 16 -12.26 -22.91 -3.50
CA ARG A 16 -13.29 -22.59 -2.51
C ARG A 16 -12.65 -21.93 -1.29
N ASP A 17 -13.21 -20.79 -0.88
CA ASP A 17 -12.82 -20.08 0.34
C ASP A 17 -11.39 -19.45 0.30
N GLY A 18 -10.82 -19.17 -0.88
CA GLY A 18 -9.52 -18.50 -1.02
C GLY A 18 -9.47 -17.16 -0.30
N ILE A 19 -10.47 -16.30 -0.54
CA ILE A 19 -10.58 -15.00 0.14
C ILE A 19 -10.70 -15.14 1.67
N LYS A 20 -11.39 -16.17 2.16
CA LYS A 20 -11.50 -16.42 3.62
C LYS A 20 -10.17 -16.85 4.22
N LYS A 21 -9.39 -17.67 3.52
CA LYS A 21 -8.03 -18.04 3.93
C LYS A 21 -7.14 -16.80 4.05
N TYR A 22 -7.24 -15.90 3.08
CA TYR A 22 -6.50 -14.63 3.12
C TYR A 22 -6.94 -13.76 4.31
N MET A 23 -8.25 -13.61 4.57
CA MET A 23 -8.73 -12.88 5.74
C MET A 23 -8.23 -13.47 7.05
N LYS A 24 -8.24 -14.80 7.18
CA LYS A 24 -7.71 -15.48 8.36
C LYS A 24 -6.23 -15.17 8.58
N LYS A 25 -5.43 -15.20 7.51
CA LYS A 25 -4.01 -14.83 7.56
C LYS A 25 -3.82 -13.39 8.07
N LEU A 26 -4.57 -12.42 7.53
CA LEU A 26 -4.48 -11.01 7.98
C LEU A 26 -4.82 -10.86 9.47
N GLN A 27 -5.83 -11.60 9.97
CA GLN A 27 -6.19 -11.60 11.38
C GLN A 27 -5.11 -12.23 12.27
N GLU A 28 -4.47 -13.31 11.80
CA GLU A 28 -3.35 -13.95 12.52
C GLU A 28 -2.15 -13.01 12.61
N GLU A 29 -1.77 -12.35 11.52
CA GLU A 29 -0.70 -11.34 11.49
C GLU A 29 -0.99 -10.19 12.46
N THR A 30 -2.25 -9.74 12.52
CA THR A 30 -2.70 -8.68 13.45
C THR A 30 -2.54 -9.13 14.91
N LYS A 31 -3.05 -10.30 15.27
CA LYS A 31 -2.96 -10.84 16.64
C LYS A 31 -1.50 -11.02 17.10
N MET A 32 -0.64 -11.57 16.26
CA MET A 32 0.78 -11.73 16.58
C MET A 32 1.47 -10.40 16.89
N THR A 33 1.07 -9.33 16.22
CA THR A 33 1.62 -8.01 16.46
C THR A 33 1.07 -7.40 17.75
N GLU A 34 -0.22 -7.59 18.05
CA GLU A 34 -0.86 -7.16 19.31
C GLU A 34 -0.22 -7.82 20.54
N GLU A 35 0.06 -9.12 20.47
CA GLU A 35 0.67 -9.90 21.55
C GLU A 35 2.14 -9.47 21.84
N ASN A 36 2.84 -8.92 20.86
CA ASN A 36 4.22 -8.44 20.98
C ASN A 36 4.36 -7.05 21.64
N GLY A 37 3.33 -6.54 22.30
CA GLY A 37 3.39 -5.36 23.18
C GLY A 37 3.22 -4.04 22.46
N MET A 38 2.19 -3.91 21.64
CA MET A 38 1.81 -2.63 21.05
C MET A 38 1.49 -1.57 22.10
N GLU A 39 2.06 -0.40 21.93
CA GLU A 39 1.66 0.77 22.69
C GLU A 39 0.19 1.11 22.38
N ASN A 40 -0.63 1.08 23.42
CA ASN A 40 -2.05 1.41 23.33
C ASN A 40 -2.18 2.93 23.17
N LYS A 41 -2.44 3.41 21.95
CA LYS A 41 -2.76 4.81 21.72
C LYS A 41 -4.22 5.08 22.08
N GLU A 42 -4.53 6.26 22.58
CA GLU A 42 -5.90 6.69 22.94
C GLU A 42 -6.86 6.78 21.75
N SER A 43 -6.37 6.65 20.53
CA SER A 43 -7.19 6.70 19.31
C SER A 43 -7.93 5.38 19.07
N ASP A 44 -9.20 5.46 18.74
CA ASP A 44 -10.00 4.31 18.28
C ASP A 44 -9.85 4.05 16.76
N GLU A 45 -9.16 4.94 16.04
CA GLU A 45 -8.99 4.83 14.59
C GLU A 45 -8.09 3.65 14.21
N ILE A 46 -8.55 2.84 13.27
CA ILE A 46 -7.76 1.80 12.61
C ILE A 46 -7.51 2.22 11.17
N GLY A 47 -6.25 2.47 10.86
CA GLY A 47 -5.85 2.99 9.57
C GLY A 47 -5.38 1.91 8.60
N ALA A 48 -5.39 2.23 7.29
CA ALA A 48 -4.77 1.41 6.27
C ALA A 48 -4.02 2.24 5.23
N ILE A 49 -2.87 1.74 4.81
CA ILE A 49 -2.12 2.19 3.63
C ILE A 49 -1.90 0.99 2.71
N VAL A 50 -2.02 1.19 1.40
CA VAL A 50 -1.55 0.22 0.40
C VAL A 50 -0.50 0.91 -0.46
N ALA A 51 0.67 0.29 -0.59
CA ALA A 51 1.80 0.90 -1.27
C ALA A 51 2.63 -0.13 -2.06
N ASN A 52 3.18 0.31 -3.18
CA ASN A 52 4.10 -0.52 -3.98
C ASN A 52 5.51 -0.55 -3.38
N CYS A 53 6.00 0.57 -2.85
CA CYS A 53 7.32 0.72 -2.25
C CYS A 53 8.47 0.23 -3.13
N ASN A 54 8.47 0.59 -4.40
CA ASN A 54 9.47 0.15 -5.39
C ASN A 54 10.44 1.28 -5.82
N PRO A 55 11.47 1.62 -5.00
CA PRO A 55 11.78 1.16 -3.64
C PRO A 55 11.00 1.90 -2.54
N PHE A 56 11.25 1.51 -1.28
CA PHE A 56 10.77 2.24 -0.10
C PHE A 56 11.53 3.56 0.05
N THR A 57 10.83 4.68 0.01
CA THR A 57 11.40 6.04 0.04
C THR A 57 11.10 6.76 1.36
N LYS A 58 11.79 7.89 1.62
CA LYS A 58 11.46 8.79 2.73
C LYS A 58 10.03 9.33 2.62
N GLY A 59 9.49 9.48 1.39
CA GLY A 59 8.08 9.83 1.18
C GLY A 59 7.11 8.77 1.66
N HIS A 60 7.40 7.49 1.41
CA HIS A 60 6.62 6.38 1.98
C HIS A 60 6.74 6.34 3.50
N ARG A 61 7.96 6.49 4.03
CA ARG A 61 8.18 6.52 5.48
C ARG A 61 7.37 7.65 6.14
N TYR A 62 7.42 8.85 5.57
CA TYR A 62 6.65 10.00 6.06
C TYR A 62 5.13 9.72 6.10
N LEU A 63 4.57 9.13 5.03
CA LEU A 63 3.16 8.75 4.99
C LEU A 63 2.81 7.76 6.10
N VAL A 64 3.67 6.74 6.31
CA VAL A 64 3.46 5.73 7.34
C VAL A 64 3.55 6.33 8.74
N GLU A 65 4.55 7.17 9.02
CA GLU A 65 4.69 7.88 10.31
C GLU A 65 3.49 8.77 10.61
N TYR A 66 3.06 9.54 9.61
CA TYR A 66 1.90 10.41 9.73
C TYR A 66 0.65 9.60 10.09
N ALA A 67 0.35 8.54 9.37
CA ALA A 67 -0.82 7.70 9.61
C ALA A 67 -0.69 6.95 10.95
N ALA A 68 0.46 6.36 11.24
CA ALA A 68 0.71 5.64 12.48
C ALA A 68 0.58 6.54 13.72
N SER A 69 0.90 7.84 13.61
CA SER A 69 0.73 8.79 14.72
C SER A 69 -0.74 9.07 15.08
N ARG A 70 -1.68 8.79 14.15
CA ARG A 70 -3.13 9.09 14.27
C ARG A 70 -4.00 7.88 14.55
N CYS A 71 -3.45 6.68 14.40
CA CYS A 71 -4.20 5.44 14.52
C CYS A 71 -3.78 4.65 15.76
N ARG A 72 -4.74 3.91 16.32
CA ARG A 72 -4.45 2.83 17.26
C ARG A 72 -3.58 1.77 16.58
N TYR A 73 -4.02 1.30 15.41
CA TYR A 73 -3.29 0.37 14.55
C TYR A 73 -3.26 0.90 13.12
N LEU A 74 -2.14 0.68 12.44
CA LEU A 74 -1.99 0.97 11.03
C LEU A 74 -1.66 -0.30 10.27
N HIS A 75 -2.58 -0.78 9.45
CA HIS A 75 -2.37 -1.87 8.51
C HIS A 75 -1.66 -1.36 7.26
N LEU A 76 -0.42 -1.76 7.06
CA LEU A 76 0.39 -1.39 5.90
C LEU A 76 0.50 -2.57 4.93
N PHE A 77 -0.21 -2.47 3.81
CA PHE A 77 -0.22 -3.48 2.75
C PHE A 77 0.82 -3.17 1.69
N ILE A 78 1.72 -4.11 1.43
CA ILE A 78 2.73 -4.02 0.39
C ILE A 78 2.32 -4.89 -0.78
N LEU A 79 2.32 -4.32 -1.99
CA LEU A 79 1.91 -5.02 -3.21
C LEU A 79 2.75 -6.28 -3.43
N SER A 80 2.07 -7.41 -3.68
CA SER A 80 2.70 -8.71 -3.89
C SER A 80 3.20 -8.91 -5.32
N GLU A 81 2.79 -8.04 -6.27
CA GLU A 81 3.20 -8.13 -7.66
C GLU A 81 4.71 -8.03 -7.83
N GLU A 82 5.31 -8.94 -8.59
CA GLU A 82 6.73 -8.89 -8.93
C GLU A 82 7.03 -7.70 -9.85
N GLN A 83 8.16 -7.06 -9.61
CA GLN A 83 8.63 -5.91 -10.38
C GLN A 83 10.06 -6.18 -10.85
N GLU A 84 10.41 -5.70 -12.05
CA GLU A 84 11.74 -5.90 -12.64
C GLU A 84 12.87 -5.30 -11.79
N PHE A 85 12.61 -4.14 -11.17
CA PHE A 85 13.64 -3.42 -10.42
C PHE A 85 13.93 -4.04 -9.06
N ILE A 86 12.90 -4.39 -8.28
CA ILE A 86 13.04 -4.98 -6.94
C ILE A 86 11.93 -6.02 -6.75
N SER A 87 12.31 -7.25 -6.36
CA SER A 87 11.36 -8.31 -6.07
C SER A 87 10.38 -7.96 -4.95
N SER A 88 9.25 -8.62 -4.92
CA SER A 88 8.24 -8.39 -3.89
C SER A 88 8.76 -8.69 -2.47
N ASP A 89 9.60 -9.72 -2.33
CA ASP A 89 10.23 -10.08 -1.05
C ASP A 89 11.20 -9.01 -0.57
N ALA A 90 12.03 -8.49 -1.46
CA ALA A 90 12.98 -7.43 -1.13
C ALA A 90 12.26 -6.12 -0.74
N ARG A 91 11.18 -5.76 -1.44
CA ARG A 91 10.34 -4.60 -1.07
C ARG A 91 9.74 -4.76 0.31
N PHE A 92 9.18 -5.94 0.59
CA PHE A 92 8.60 -6.24 1.90
C PHE A 92 9.65 -6.16 3.01
N HIS A 93 10.85 -6.71 2.79
CA HIS A 93 11.97 -6.65 3.73
C HIS A 93 12.42 -5.20 4.00
N MET A 94 12.63 -4.40 2.94
CA MET A 94 13.01 -2.98 3.09
C MET A 94 11.98 -2.18 3.89
N VAL A 95 10.69 -2.42 3.66
CA VAL A 95 9.63 -1.77 4.42
C VAL A 95 9.64 -2.24 5.86
N SER A 96 9.74 -3.54 6.10
CA SER A 96 9.79 -4.13 7.44
C SER A 96 10.91 -3.50 8.29
N GLU A 97 12.13 -3.46 7.74
CA GLU A 97 13.25 -2.82 8.42
C GLU A 97 13.08 -1.30 8.56
N GLY A 98 12.47 -0.67 7.54
CA GLY A 98 12.27 0.77 7.51
C GLY A 98 11.17 1.29 8.44
N VAL A 99 10.31 0.42 9.00
CA VAL A 99 9.22 0.82 9.91
C VAL A 99 9.24 0.08 11.26
N LYS A 100 10.27 -0.69 11.55
CA LYS A 100 10.36 -1.57 12.75
C LYS A 100 10.28 -0.84 14.10
N ASP A 101 10.57 0.46 14.11
CA ASP A 101 10.45 1.33 15.27
C ASP A 101 9.00 1.79 15.53
N LEU A 102 8.11 1.68 14.52
CA LEU A 102 6.70 2.03 14.64
C LEU A 102 5.90 0.83 15.14
N LYS A 103 5.73 0.73 16.46
CA LYS A 103 5.17 -0.45 17.13
C LYS A 103 3.71 -0.75 16.79
N ASN A 104 2.94 0.22 16.32
CA ASN A 104 1.55 0.08 15.95
C ASN A 104 1.33 -0.12 14.43
N VAL A 105 2.39 -0.39 13.67
CA VAL A 105 2.31 -0.72 12.23
C VAL A 105 2.31 -2.23 12.05
N ILE A 106 1.29 -2.74 11.39
CA ILE A 106 1.11 -4.15 11.06
C ILE A 106 1.32 -4.32 9.57
N LEU A 107 2.32 -5.13 9.20
CA LEU A 107 2.66 -5.35 7.79
C LEU A 107 1.90 -6.53 7.20
N HIS A 108 1.37 -6.33 6.00
CA HIS A 108 0.67 -7.34 5.22
C HIS A 108 1.15 -7.36 3.77
N ARG A 109 0.99 -8.50 3.10
CA ARG A 109 1.07 -8.62 1.64
C ARG A 109 -0.33 -8.54 1.04
N THR A 110 -0.48 -7.88 -0.11
CA THR A 110 -1.81 -7.71 -0.74
C THR A 110 -2.40 -8.99 -1.31
N SER A 111 -1.58 -10.01 -1.62
CA SER A 111 -2.04 -11.20 -2.35
C SER A 111 -2.69 -10.82 -3.70
N ASP A 112 -3.52 -11.69 -4.28
CA ASP A 112 -4.23 -11.45 -5.54
C ASP A 112 -5.52 -10.63 -5.37
N TYR A 113 -5.89 -10.28 -4.13
CA TYR A 113 -7.18 -9.65 -3.83
C TYR A 113 -7.14 -8.12 -3.69
N LEU A 114 -5.97 -7.48 -3.71
CA LEU A 114 -5.85 -6.03 -3.51
C LEU A 114 -4.76 -5.46 -4.42
N ILE A 115 -5.15 -4.60 -5.35
CA ILE A 115 -4.27 -3.97 -6.36
C ILE A 115 -3.33 -5.03 -6.97
N SER A 116 -3.90 -6.02 -7.60
CA SER A 116 -3.17 -7.08 -8.29
C SER A 116 -3.51 -7.07 -9.79
N PRO A 117 -2.71 -7.72 -10.64
CA PRO A 117 -3.04 -7.89 -12.05
C PRO A 117 -4.37 -8.63 -12.28
N VAL A 118 -4.83 -9.41 -11.32
CA VAL A 118 -6.10 -10.14 -11.37
C VAL A 118 -7.29 -9.21 -11.12
N VAL A 119 -7.20 -8.37 -10.08
CA VAL A 119 -8.30 -7.49 -9.65
C VAL A 119 -8.25 -6.15 -10.38
N PHE A 120 -7.05 -5.65 -10.67
CA PHE A 120 -6.86 -4.32 -11.22
C PHE A 120 -5.78 -4.29 -12.32
N PRO A 121 -5.95 -5.04 -13.44
CA PRO A 121 -4.96 -5.12 -14.51
C PRO A 121 -4.60 -3.77 -15.11
N THR A 122 -5.56 -2.86 -15.30
CA THR A 122 -5.33 -1.53 -15.88
C THR A 122 -4.47 -0.61 -15.02
N TYR A 123 -4.37 -0.86 -13.71
CA TYR A 123 -3.46 -0.14 -12.83
C TYR A 123 -1.99 -0.35 -13.24
N PHE A 124 -1.64 -1.58 -13.61
CA PHE A 124 -0.28 -1.96 -14.02
C PHE A 124 0.02 -1.55 -15.46
N MET A 125 -0.97 -1.56 -16.35
CA MET A 125 -0.83 -1.10 -17.75
C MET A 125 -0.75 0.42 -17.87
N LYS A 126 -1.07 1.15 -16.79
CA LYS A 126 -1.13 2.63 -16.74
C LYS A 126 -2.06 3.24 -17.79
N GLU A 127 -3.06 2.48 -18.19
CA GLU A 127 -4.12 2.93 -19.09
C GLU A 127 -5.30 3.50 -18.30
N LYS A 128 -5.88 4.58 -18.83
CA LYS A 128 -7.03 5.26 -18.24
C LYS A 128 -8.18 5.20 -19.22
N ASP A 129 -8.96 4.15 -19.14
CA ASP A 129 -10.17 3.94 -19.94
C ASP A 129 -11.38 3.63 -19.05
N GLN A 130 -12.50 3.22 -19.66
CA GLN A 130 -13.68 2.79 -18.90
C GLN A 130 -13.39 1.56 -18.02
N ALA A 131 -12.53 0.64 -18.49
CA ALA A 131 -12.12 -0.55 -17.73
C ALA A 131 -11.37 -0.17 -16.44
N PHE A 132 -10.61 0.94 -16.44
CA PHE A 132 -9.95 1.42 -15.24
C PHE A 132 -10.93 1.72 -14.10
N THR A 133 -11.99 2.47 -14.37
CA THR A 133 -13.02 2.79 -13.35
C THR A 133 -13.70 1.52 -12.85
N MET A 134 -14.01 0.57 -13.73
CA MET A 134 -14.62 -0.71 -13.36
C MET A 134 -13.69 -1.53 -12.43
N ASN A 135 -12.40 -1.56 -12.73
CA ASN A 135 -11.39 -2.23 -11.90
C ASN A 135 -11.20 -1.52 -10.56
N CYS A 136 -11.22 -0.17 -10.53
CA CYS A 136 -11.23 0.59 -9.27
C CYS A 136 -12.39 0.15 -8.38
N MET A 137 -13.60 0.07 -8.95
CA MET A 137 -14.81 -0.31 -8.21
C MET A 137 -14.69 -1.72 -7.63
N LEU A 138 -14.15 -2.67 -8.41
CA LEU A 138 -13.96 -4.04 -7.94
C LEU A 138 -12.96 -4.10 -6.77
N ASP A 139 -11.80 -3.43 -6.89
CA ASP A 139 -10.77 -3.38 -5.85
C ASP A 139 -11.31 -2.73 -4.56
N ILE A 140 -12.04 -1.62 -4.69
CA ILE A 140 -12.68 -0.92 -3.58
C ILE A 140 -13.74 -1.81 -2.91
N GLU A 141 -14.52 -2.57 -3.70
CA GLU A 141 -15.53 -3.50 -3.19
C GLU A 141 -14.89 -4.61 -2.35
N ILE A 142 -13.81 -5.21 -2.84
CA ILE A 142 -13.06 -6.24 -2.10
C ILE A 142 -12.47 -5.63 -0.82
N PHE A 143 -11.84 -4.46 -0.92
CA PHE A 143 -11.25 -3.80 0.24
C PHE A 143 -12.30 -3.53 1.33
N ARG A 144 -13.42 -2.87 1.00
CA ARG A 144 -14.44 -2.50 1.99
C ARG A 144 -15.16 -3.73 2.59
N ARG A 145 -15.52 -4.70 1.73
CA ARG A 145 -16.37 -5.84 2.10
C ARG A 145 -15.62 -6.87 2.92
N TYR A 146 -14.37 -7.12 2.58
CA TYR A 146 -13.57 -8.17 3.20
C TYR A 146 -12.49 -7.60 4.11
N ILE A 147 -11.59 -6.78 3.58
CA ILE A 147 -10.40 -6.36 4.31
C ILE A 147 -10.76 -5.39 5.43
N ALA A 148 -11.40 -4.28 5.11
CA ALA A 148 -11.72 -3.24 6.08
C ALA A 148 -12.68 -3.76 7.16
N LYS A 149 -13.70 -4.52 6.78
CA LYS A 149 -14.66 -5.11 7.71
C LYS A 149 -14.01 -6.11 8.67
N ASN A 150 -13.10 -6.97 8.20
CA ASN A 150 -12.45 -7.98 9.03
C ASN A 150 -11.38 -7.42 9.97
N LEU A 151 -10.72 -6.33 9.58
CA LEU A 151 -9.67 -5.69 10.37
C LEU A 151 -10.16 -4.47 11.15
N GLY A 152 -11.44 -4.10 11.02
CA GLY A 152 -12.01 -2.92 11.68
C GLY A 152 -11.47 -1.59 11.15
N ILE A 153 -10.99 -1.55 9.90
CA ILE A 153 -10.39 -0.34 9.31
C ILE A 153 -11.46 0.74 9.13
N THR A 154 -11.22 1.91 9.72
CA THR A 154 -12.09 3.09 9.68
C THR A 154 -11.54 4.18 8.78
N LYS A 155 -10.22 4.13 8.47
CA LYS A 155 -9.56 5.19 7.70
C LYS A 155 -8.55 4.62 6.70
N ARG A 156 -8.57 5.15 5.46
CA ARG A 156 -7.61 4.88 4.41
C ARG A 156 -6.73 6.09 4.17
N PHE A 157 -5.42 5.97 4.36
CA PHE A 157 -4.46 7.04 4.08
C PHE A 157 -3.85 6.84 2.70
N VAL A 158 -3.75 7.93 1.94
CA VAL A 158 -3.13 7.96 0.61
C VAL A 158 -2.21 9.18 0.48
N GLY A 159 -1.11 9.03 -0.24
CA GLY A 159 -0.27 10.17 -0.61
C GLY A 159 -0.86 10.88 -1.84
N SER A 160 -0.79 12.21 -1.87
CA SER A 160 -1.14 12.97 -3.09
C SER A 160 -0.25 12.54 -4.27
N GLU A 161 -0.82 12.49 -5.47
CA GLU A 161 -0.12 11.98 -6.65
C GLU A 161 -0.23 12.95 -7.83
N PRO A 162 0.67 13.94 -7.92
CA PRO A 162 0.63 14.92 -8.98
C PRO A 162 1.12 14.39 -10.34
N ASN A 163 1.95 13.34 -10.34
CA ASN A 163 2.70 12.92 -11.52
C ASN A 163 2.12 11.68 -12.23
N CYS A 164 1.47 10.78 -11.49
CA CYS A 164 0.87 9.56 -12.05
C CYS A 164 -0.65 9.70 -12.15
N GLN A 165 -1.15 9.87 -13.37
CA GLN A 165 -2.60 10.03 -13.61
C GLN A 165 -3.41 8.82 -13.11
N VAL A 166 -2.88 7.61 -13.24
CA VAL A 166 -3.51 6.36 -12.79
C VAL A 166 -3.71 6.35 -11.28
N THR A 167 -2.65 6.65 -10.53
CA THR A 167 -2.73 6.71 -9.07
C THR A 167 -3.60 7.87 -8.58
N ASN A 168 -3.54 9.02 -9.26
CA ASN A 168 -4.40 10.16 -8.95
C ASN A 168 -5.88 9.80 -9.13
N GLU A 169 -6.23 9.15 -10.25
CA GLU A 169 -7.61 8.71 -10.51
C GLU A 169 -8.08 7.65 -9.51
N TYR A 170 -7.18 6.71 -9.14
CA TYR A 170 -7.50 5.74 -8.10
C TYR A 170 -7.76 6.42 -6.74
N ASN A 171 -6.93 7.41 -6.36
CA ASN A 171 -7.18 8.21 -5.16
C ASN A 171 -8.53 8.95 -5.22
N ARG A 172 -8.93 9.44 -6.41
CA ARG A 172 -10.24 10.06 -6.61
C ARG A 172 -11.37 9.05 -6.37
N CYS A 173 -11.27 7.85 -6.93
CA CYS A 173 -12.25 6.78 -6.71
C CYS A 173 -12.34 6.39 -5.23
N LEU A 174 -11.21 6.24 -4.54
CA LEU A 174 -11.20 5.95 -3.10
C LEU A 174 -11.95 7.02 -2.30
N LYS A 175 -11.69 8.31 -2.57
CA LYS A 175 -12.35 9.44 -1.89
C LYS A 175 -13.86 9.53 -2.18
N GLU A 176 -14.30 9.06 -3.35
CA GLU A 176 -15.69 9.07 -3.75
C GLU A 176 -16.49 7.90 -3.14
N TYR A 177 -15.91 6.71 -3.11
CA TYR A 177 -16.66 5.49 -2.82
C TYR A 177 -16.46 4.94 -1.40
N LEU A 178 -15.29 5.03 -0.78
CA LEU A 178 -15.07 4.48 0.57
C LEU A 178 -15.88 5.17 1.67
N PRO A 179 -16.07 6.51 1.65
CA PRO A 179 -16.88 7.19 2.67
C PRO A 179 -18.33 6.71 2.73
N GLN A 180 -18.90 6.25 1.61
CA GLN A 180 -20.24 5.67 1.55
C GLN A 180 -20.39 4.39 2.39
N SER A 181 -19.27 3.78 2.77
CA SER A 181 -19.20 2.60 3.64
C SER A 181 -18.64 2.89 5.03
N GLY A 182 -18.57 4.16 5.41
CA GLY A 182 -18.05 4.58 6.72
C GLY A 182 -16.53 4.53 6.85
N ILE A 183 -15.79 4.46 5.74
CA ILE A 183 -14.33 4.47 5.73
C ILE A 183 -13.85 5.83 5.22
N GLU A 184 -13.29 6.64 6.11
CA GLU A 184 -12.73 7.95 5.73
C GLU A 184 -11.49 7.77 4.85
N VAL A 185 -11.30 8.68 3.88
CA VAL A 185 -10.07 8.73 3.06
C VAL A 185 -9.34 10.04 3.32
N GLU A 186 -8.13 9.94 3.85
CA GLU A 186 -7.26 11.08 4.12
C GLU A 186 -6.11 11.12 3.12
N GLU A 187 -6.06 12.19 2.31
CA GLU A 187 -4.98 12.41 1.36
C GLU A 187 -3.93 13.34 1.95
N ILE A 188 -2.69 12.89 1.99
CA ILE A 188 -1.57 13.57 2.63
C ILE A 188 -0.64 14.13 1.57
N LYS A 189 -0.26 15.41 1.69
CA LYS A 189 0.72 16.02 0.80
C LYS A 189 2.04 15.23 0.85
N ARG A 190 2.65 15.00 -0.31
CA ARG A 190 3.95 14.32 -0.40
C ARG A 190 5.05 15.07 0.35
N LEU A 191 5.96 14.31 0.92
CA LEU A 191 7.21 14.85 1.43
C LEU A 191 8.00 15.47 0.28
N GLU A 192 8.44 16.70 0.46
CA GLU A 192 9.33 17.42 -0.44
C GLU A 192 10.74 17.52 0.19
N ILE A 193 11.76 17.32 -0.62
CA ILE A 193 13.17 17.54 -0.27
C ILE A 193 13.73 18.47 -1.35
N ASP A 194 14.25 19.62 -0.95
CA ASP A 194 14.70 20.69 -1.84
C ASP A 194 13.61 21.11 -2.85
N ASP A 195 12.41 21.34 -2.37
CA ASP A 195 11.23 21.74 -3.15
C ASP A 195 10.80 20.72 -4.23
N MET A 196 11.30 19.49 -4.14
CA MET A 196 10.95 18.39 -5.04
C MET A 196 10.22 17.28 -4.29
N PRO A 197 9.05 16.80 -4.77
CA PRO A 197 8.36 15.70 -4.16
C PRO A 197 9.18 14.41 -4.30
N VAL A 198 9.37 13.69 -3.19
CA VAL A 198 10.10 12.42 -3.18
C VAL A 198 9.32 11.36 -3.95
N SER A 199 9.92 10.81 -5.00
CA SER A 199 9.31 9.82 -5.89
C SER A 199 10.17 8.57 -6.00
N ALA A 200 9.54 7.39 -5.93
CA ALA A 200 10.21 6.12 -6.18
C ALA A 200 10.74 6.00 -7.63
N SER A 201 10.07 6.64 -8.60
CA SER A 201 10.53 6.68 -10.00
C SER A 201 11.82 7.48 -10.14
N ASP A 202 11.99 8.57 -9.39
CA ASP A 202 13.21 9.36 -9.40
C ASP A 202 14.36 8.59 -8.75
N VAL A 203 14.09 7.85 -7.67
CA VAL A 203 15.07 6.96 -7.05
C VAL A 203 15.56 5.90 -8.05
N ARG A 204 14.65 5.24 -8.80
CA ARG A 204 15.06 4.25 -9.81
C ARG A 204 15.93 4.88 -10.89
N ARG A 205 15.53 6.02 -11.44
CA ARG A 205 16.34 6.75 -12.46
C ARG A 205 17.72 7.17 -11.92
N ALA A 206 17.80 7.58 -10.67
CA ALA A 206 19.08 7.93 -10.05
C ALA A 206 19.96 6.68 -9.85
N TYR A 207 19.38 5.58 -9.41
CA TYR A 207 20.06 4.30 -9.23
C TYR A 207 20.62 3.75 -10.56
N GLU A 208 19.81 3.69 -11.61
CA GLU A 208 20.21 3.28 -12.96
C GLU A 208 21.33 4.18 -13.50
N GLY A 209 21.22 5.48 -13.28
CA GLY A 209 22.24 6.48 -13.64
C GLY A 209 23.45 6.52 -12.71
N SER A 210 23.61 5.58 -11.77
CA SER A 210 24.71 5.50 -10.80
C SER A 210 24.87 6.73 -9.89
N ARG A 211 23.82 7.52 -9.70
CA ARG A 211 23.81 8.71 -8.84
C ARG A 211 23.43 8.32 -7.40
N MET A 212 24.29 7.58 -6.73
CA MET A 212 24.01 7.02 -5.41
C MET A 212 23.82 8.08 -4.30
N GLU A 213 24.43 9.26 -4.43
CA GLU A 213 24.22 10.38 -3.50
C GLU A 213 22.76 10.89 -3.55
N ASP A 214 22.16 10.97 -4.76
CA ASP A 214 20.75 11.33 -4.91
C ASP A 214 19.86 10.25 -4.29
N VAL A 215 20.17 8.97 -4.53
CA VAL A 215 19.44 7.84 -3.91
C VAL A 215 19.44 7.97 -2.38
N LYS A 216 20.62 8.21 -1.77
CA LYS A 216 20.80 8.37 -0.32
C LYS A 216 19.93 9.50 0.27
N ARG A 217 19.74 10.57 -0.49
CA ARG A 217 18.91 11.71 -0.05
C ARG A 217 17.43 11.33 0.05
N TRP A 218 16.93 10.46 -0.83
CA TRP A 218 15.50 10.19 -0.99
C TRP A 218 15.00 8.92 -0.31
N VAL A 219 15.91 8.04 0.13
CA VAL A 219 15.53 6.78 0.76
C VAL A 219 15.98 6.69 2.23
N PRO A 220 15.31 5.91 3.09
CA PRO A 220 15.83 5.55 4.40
C PRO A 220 17.14 4.78 4.30
N GLU A 221 17.94 4.79 5.37
CA GLU A 221 19.23 4.11 5.42
C GLU A 221 19.12 2.61 5.11
N THR A 222 18.09 1.94 5.61
CA THR A 222 17.80 0.52 5.34
C THR A 222 17.64 0.23 3.84
N THR A 223 16.91 1.09 3.12
CA THR A 223 16.76 0.98 1.67
C THR A 223 18.07 1.31 0.93
N TYR A 224 18.81 2.29 1.41
CA TYR A 224 20.09 2.67 0.80
C TYR A 224 21.12 1.53 0.91
N GLN A 225 21.23 0.89 2.07
CA GLN A 225 22.12 -0.24 2.29
C GLN A 225 21.79 -1.38 1.32
N TYR A 226 20.52 -1.79 1.24
CA TYR A 226 20.07 -2.82 0.30
C TYR A 226 20.46 -2.49 -1.15
N LEU A 227 20.12 -1.29 -1.64
CA LEU A 227 20.44 -0.88 -3.01
C LEU A 227 21.95 -0.80 -3.28
N SER A 228 22.75 -0.45 -2.27
CA SER A 228 24.20 -0.41 -2.39
C SER A 228 24.81 -1.80 -2.49
N GLU A 229 24.25 -2.79 -1.83
CA GLU A 229 24.70 -4.19 -1.90
C GLU A 229 24.35 -4.83 -3.25
N CYS A 230 23.17 -4.54 -3.80
CA CYS A 230 22.76 -5.04 -5.11
C CYS A 230 23.60 -4.48 -6.29
N LYS A 231 24.37 -3.43 -6.07
CA LYS A 231 25.19 -2.78 -7.10
C LYS A 231 26.66 -3.27 -7.14
N LYS A 232 27.05 -4.09 -6.17
CA LYS A 232 28.37 -4.75 -6.12
C LYS A 232 28.38 -5.99 -6.97
#